data_b3b0cbd815220ecbafcd65d32acecf06
#
_entry.id   b3b0cbd815220ecbafcd65d32acecf06
#
_cell.length_a   1.000
_cell.length_b   1.000
_cell.length_c   1.000
_cell.angle_alpha   90.00
_cell.angle_beta   90.00
_cell.angle_gamma   90.00
#
_symmetry.space_group_name_H-M   'P 1'
#
loop_
_entity.id
_entity.type
_entity.pdbx_description
1 polymer ?
#
loop_
_entity_poly.entity_id
_entity_poly.type
_entity_poly.pdbx_seq_one_letter_code
_entity_poly.pdbx_strand_id
1 'polypeptide(L)'
;PRVIAKADSIEHGMILEKIGAEVVHPERETATRLAAVLNGSKAIDLMRLNGDHVVSEIKVGRHFYGHTVRELELEKYGLKLIALEKGPVITVAELKPGQILEEDDAIVVMGRFNDADRFERKIMNRE
;
A
#
# COMPACT_ATOMS: atom_id res chain seq x y z
N PRO A 1 8.53 24.89 -18.42
CA PRO A 1 9.48 24.12 -17.64
C PRO A 1 8.81 23.58 -16.36
N ARG A 2 9.11 22.35 -16.00
CA ARG A 2 8.62 21.72 -14.78
C ARG A 2 9.61 21.99 -13.66
N VAL A 3 9.14 22.52 -12.54
CA VAL A 3 9.97 22.81 -11.37
C VAL A 3 9.52 21.92 -10.21
N ILE A 4 10.44 21.15 -9.67
CA ILE A 4 10.22 20.30 -8.50
C ILE A 4 11.03 20.89 -7.36
N ALA A 5 10.39 21.10 -6.21
CA ALA A 5 11.00 21.69 -5.03
C ALA A 5 10.77 20.83 -3.80
N LYS A 6 11.79 20.69 -2.97
CA LYS A 6 11.69 20.06 -1.65
C LYS A 6 11.20 21.10 -0.65
N ALA A 7 10.19 20.76 0.17
CA ALA A 7 9.75 21.59 1.28
C ALA A 7 10.12 20.96 2.62
N ASP A 8 10.59 21.78 3.55
CA ASP A 8 10.98 21.39 4.90
C ASP A 8 9.82 21.53 5.91
N SER A 9 8.77 22.27 5.54
CA SER A 9 7.55 22.45 6.33
C SER A 9 6.31 22.51 5.43
N ILE A 10 5.13 22.40 6.05
CA ILE A 10 3.85 22.51 5.34
C ILE A 10 3.69 23.92 4.77
N GLU A 11 4.00 24.94 5.56
CA GLU A 11 3.91 26.35 5.18
C GLU A 11 4.84 26.67 4.00
N HIS A 12 6.07 26.16 4.04
CA HIS A 12 7.03 26.29 2.94
C HIS A 12 6.50 25.62 1.67
N GLY A 13 5.92 24.41 1.79
CA GLY A 13 5.28 23.72 0.69
C GLY A 13 4.17 24.53 0.05
N MET A 14 3.27 25.09 0.84
CA MET A 14 2.16 25.94 0.34
C MET A 14 2.65 27.17 -0.43
N ILE A 15 3.75 27.78 -0.02
CA ILE A 15 4.34 28.92 -0.73
C ILE A 15 4.91 28.45 -2.07
N LEU A 16 5.64 27.35 -2.09
CA LEU A 16 6.22 26.80 -3.32
C LEU A 16 5.16 26.39 -4.34
N GLU A 17 4.06 25.78 -3.90
CA GLU A 17 2.92 25.43 -4.77
C GLU A 17 2.28 26.68 -5.39
N LYS A 18 2.12 27.77 -4.61
CA LYS A 18 1.56 29.02 -5.10
C LYS A 18 2.38 29.68 -6.21
N ILE A 19 3.68 29.47 -6.23
CA ILE A 19 4.55 29.95 -7.29
C ILE A 19 4.74 28.94 -8.44
N GLY A 20 3.97 27.85 -8.44
CA GLY A 20 3.90 26.90 -9.55
C GLY A 20 4.91 25.77 -9.50
N ALA A 21 5.54 25.49 -8.36
CA ALA A 21 6.40 24.33 -8.18
C ALA A 21 5.61 23.09 -7.79
N GLU A 22 6.07 21.93 -8.23
CA GLU A 22 5.65 20.64 -7.66
C GLU A 22 6.44 20.42 -6.37
N VAL A 23 5.74 20.22 -5.25
CA VAL A 23 6.36 20.12 -3.94
C VAL A 23 6.46 18.67 -3.48
N VAL A 24 7.63 18.30 -2.96
CA VAL A 24 7.87 17.01 -2.30
C VAL A 24 8.25 17.23 -0.84
N HIS A 25 7.78 16.36 0.03
CA HIS A 25 8.05 16.37 1.48
C HIS A 25 8.71 15.05 1.91
N PRO A 26 10.00 14.80 1.57
CA PRO A 26 10.63 13.50 1.76
C PRO A 26 10.65 13.03 3.23
N GLU A 27 10.93 13.95 4.15
CA GLU A 27 10.99 13.64 5.58
C GLU A 27 9.63 13.26 6.15
N ARG A 28 8.57 13.96 5.74
CA ARG A 28 7.20 13.66 6.15
C ARG A 28 6.72 12.32 5.61
N GLU A 29 6.99 12.05 4.35
CA GLU A 29 6.63 10.79 3.71
C GLU A 29 7.36 9.61 4.39
N THR A 30 8.65 9.77 4.66
CA THR A 30 9.45 8.78 5.38
C THR A 30 8.96 8.58 6.80
N ALA A 31 8.65 9.65 7.54
CA ALA A 31 8.14 9.58 8.90
C ALA A 31 6.76 8.89 8.96
N THR A 32 5.86 9.20 8.03
CA THR A 32 4.55 8.56 7.93
C THR A 32 4.68 7.06 7.67
N ARG A 33 5.58 6.68 6.78
CA ARG A 33 5.86 5.27 6.47
C ARG A 33 6.45 4.53 7.67
N LEU A 34 7.42 5.14 8.36
CA LEU A 34 8.02 4.57 9.56
C LEU A 34 6.99 4.43 10.68
N ALA A 35 6.15 5.43 10.88
CA ALA A 35 5.08 5.38 11.89
C ALA A 35 4.10 4.23 11.62
N ALA A 36 3.72 3.99 10.38
CA ALA A 36 2.87 2.86 10.00
C ALA A 36 3.52 1.51 10.37
N VAL A 37 4.80 1.34 10.04
CA VAL A 37 5.56 0.13 10.39
C VAL A 37 5.65 -0.07 11.90
N LEU A 38 5.97 0.98 12.66
CA LEU A 38 6.09 0.93 14.12
C LEU A 38 4.75 0.66 14.82
N ASN A 39 3.64 1.10 14.23
CA ASN A 39 2.30 0.81 14.73
C ASN A 39 1.79 -0.59 14.34
N GLY A 40 2.65 -1.42 13.75
CA GLY A 40 2.32 -2.79 13.38
C GLY A 40 1.40 -2.90 12.16
N SER A 41 1.30 -1.86 11.35
CA SER A 41 0.60 -1.95 10.06
C SER A 41 1.27 -3.00 9.19
N LYS A 42 0.46 -3.89 8.65
CA LYS A 42 0.89 -4.89 7.67
C LYS A 42 0.83 -4.35 6.23
N ALA A 43 0.30 -3.14 6.06
CA ALA A 43 0.20 -2.47 4.78
C ALA A 43 1.27 -1.39 4.63
N ILE A 44 1.90 -1.37 3.48
CA ILE A 44 2.86 -0.35 3.07
C ILE A 44 2.37 0.25 1.75
N ASP A 45 2.14 1.56 1.73
CA ASP A 45 1.82 2.26 0.49
C ASP A 45 3.07 2.37 -0.37
N LEU A 46 3.07 1.69 -1.51
CA LEU A 46 4.19 1.69 -2.46
C LEU A 46 4.14 2.91 -3.37
N MET A 47 2.94 3.31 -3.77
CA MET A 47 2.73 4.41 -4.72
C MET A 47 1.38 5.06 -4.51
N ARG A 48 1.34 6.38 -4.54
CA ARG A 48 0.10 7.16 -4.67
C ARG A 48 -0.14 7.51 -6.13
N LEU A 49 -1.35 7.26 -6.59
CA LEU A 49 -1.83 7.62 -7.90
C LEU A 49 -2.66 8.92 -7.81
N ASN A 50 -3.09 9.44 -8.96
CA ASN A 50 -3.95 10.61 -8.98
C ASN A 50 -5.25 10.37 -8.19
N GLY A 51 -5.64 11.37 -7.41
CA GLY A 51 -6.80 11.28 -6.52
C GLY A 51 -6.47 10.55 -5.22
N ASP A 52 -7.37 9.67 -4.79
CA ASP A 52 -7.29 8.90 -3.56
C ASP A 52 -6.85 7.43 -3.76
N HIS A 53 -6.36 7.10 -4.96
CA HIS A 53 -5.91 5.74 -5.30
C HIS A 53 -4.47 5.50 -4.89
N VAL A 54 -4.21 4.28 -4.43
CA VAL A 54 -2.89 3.81 -4.00
C VAL A 54 -2.61 2.43 -4.55
N VAL A 55 -1.33 2.12 -4.66
CA VAL A 55 -0.81 0.76 -4.75
C VAL A 55 -0.21 0.43 -3.41
N SER A 56 -0.70 -0.61 -2.75
CA SER A 56 -0.28 -1.00 -1.41
C SER A 56 0.17 -2.45 -1.39
N GLU A 57 1.26 -2.72 -0.69
CA GLU A 57 1.70 -4.06 -0.30
C GLU A 57 1.09 -4.38 1.06
N ILE A 58 0.42 -5.52 1.17
CA ILE A 58 -0.23 -5.97 2.41
C ILE A 58 0.24 -7.38 2.72
N LYS A 59 0.86 -7.57 3.89
CA LYS A 59 1.28 -8.89 4.36
C LYS A 59 0.07 -9.77 4.67
N VAL A 60 0.12 -11.01 4.24
CA VAL A 60 -0.94 -11.99 4.49
C VAL A 60 -1.04 -12.28 5.98
N GLY A 61 -2.26 -12.18 6.53
CA GLY A 61 -2.54 -12.49 7.92
C GLY A 61 -2.60 -14.01 8.16
N ARG A 62 -2.23 -14.45 9.36
CA ARG A 62 -2.15 -15.88 9.73
C ARG A 62 -3.41 -16.68 9.44
N HIS A 63 -4.57 -16.08 9.62
CA HIS A 63 -5.84 -16.76 9.38
C HIS A 63 -6.14 -17.04 7.89
N PHE A 64 -5.34 -16.47 6.98
CA PHE A 64 -5.42 -16.79 5.55
C PHE A 64 -4.36 -17.79 5.08
N TYR A 65 -3.49 -18.28 5.96
CA TYR A 65 -2.54 -19.31 5.59
C TYR A 65 -3.29 -20.60 5.20
N GLY A 66 -2.96 -21.14 4.04
CA GLY A 66 -3.65 -22.27 3.45
C GLY A 66 -4.91 -21.94 2.63
N HIS A 67 -5.38 -20.69 2.68
CA HIS A 67 -6.49 -20.22 1.84
C HIS A 67 -6.01 -19.81 0.45
N THR A 68 -6.93 -19.77 -0.49
CA THR A 68 -6.63 -19.30 -1.85
C THR A 68 -6.72 -17.79 -1.96
N VAL A 69 -6.03 -17.22 -2.95
CA VAL A 69 -6.13 -15.79 -3.26
C VAL A 69 -7.60 -15.36 -3.51
N ARG A 70 -8.41 -16.22 -4.12
CA ARG A 70 -9.84 -15.95 -4.36
C ARG A 70 -10.62 -15.70 -3.06
N GLU A 71 -10.28 -16.42 -1.99
CA GLU A 71 -10.95 -16.31 -0.69
C GLU A 71 -10.70 -14.98 0.03
N LEU A 72 -9.72 -14.19 -0.42
CA LEU A 72 -9.53 -12.82 0.04
C LEU A 72 -10.67 -11.88 -0.37
N GLU A 73 -11.41 -12.24 -1.42
CA GLU A 73 -12.58 -11.48 -1.92
C GLU A 73 -12.29 -9.98 -2.12
N LEU A 74 -11.10 -9.66 -2.62
CA LEU A 74 -10.60 -8.28 -2.78
C LEU A 74 -11.58 -7.36 -3.52
N GLU A 75 -12.30 -7.89 -4.50
CA GLU A 75 -13.27 -7.13 -5.29
C GLU A 75 -14.42 -6.58 -4.44
N LYS A 76 -14.83 -7.29 -3.38
CA LYS A 76 -15.84 -6.80 -2.42
C LYS A 76 -15.39 -5.56 -1.65
N TYR A 77 -14.09 -5.34 -1.60
CA TYR A 77 -13.47 -4.18 -0.97
C TYR A 77 -13.07 -3.10 -1.98
N GLY A 78 -13.41 -3.28 -3.27
CA GLY A 78 -12.99 -2.35 -4.31
C GLY A 78 -11.49 -2.41 -4.64
N LEU A 79 -10.82 -3.50 -4.28
CA LEU A 79 -9.38 -3.70 -4.48
C LEU A 79 -9.12 -4.64 -5.64
N LYS A 80 -8.08 -4.36 -6.41
CA LYS A 80 -7.60 -5.21 -7.48
C LYS A 80 -6.22 -5.76 -7.14
N LEU A 81 -6.05 -7.08 -7.24
CA LEU A 81 -4.75 -7.72 -7.07
C LEU A 81 -3.85 -7.42 -8.28
N ILE A 82 -2.64 -6.95 -8.01
CA ILE A 82 -1.61 -6.64 -9.01
C ILE A 82 -0.52 -7.71 -9.01
N ALA A 83 -0.07 -8.12 -7.81
CA ALA A 83 0.99 -9.10 -7.64
C ALA A 83 0.81 -9.88 -6.35
N LEU A 84 1.43 -11.06 -6.30
CA LEU A 84 1.60 -11.86 -5.10
C LEU A 84 3.10 -12.07 -4.89
N GLU A 85 3.60 -11.67 -3.75
CA GLU A 85 4.96 -11.93 -3.31
C GLU A 85 4.99 -13.22 -2.49
N LYS A 86 5.84 -14.14 -2.88
CA LYS A 86 5.99 -15.45 -2.23
C LYS A 86 7.24 -15.48 -1.36
N GLY A 87 7.04 -15.33 -0.04
CA GLY A 87 8.13 -15.37 0.93
C GLY A 87 9.18 -14.28 0.71
N PRO A 88 10.44 -14.53 1.10
CA PRO A 88 11.51 -13.53 1.00
C PRO A 88 11.98 -13.24 -0.43
N VAL A 89 11.53 -14.04 -1.40
CA VAL A 89 11.86 -13.85 -2.82
C VAL A 89 10.67 -13.17 -3.49
N ILE A 90 10.87 -11.95 -3.98
CA ILE A 90 9.87 -11.26 -4.80
C ILE A 90 9.73 -12.02 -6.12
N THR A 91 8.73 -12.84 -6.18
CA THR A 91 8.30 -13.49 -7.43
C THR A 91 7.00 -12.83 -7.84
N VAL A 92 7.03 -12.07 -8.90
CA VAL A 92 5.79 -11.65 -9.58
C VAL A 92 5.25 -12.92 -10.25
N ALA A 93 4.58 -13.74 -9.45
CA ALA A 93 4.00 -14.97 -9.94
C ALA A 93 2.78 -14.64 -10.81
N GLU A 94 2.55 -15.47 -11.82
CA GLU A 94 1.31 -15.45 -12.58
C GLU A 94 0.13 -15.56 -11.60
N LEU A 95 -0.73 -14.55 -11.56
CA LEU A 95 -1.82 -14.44 -10.60
C LEU A 95 -2.91 -15.47 -10.89
N LYS A 96 -2.81 -16.63 -10.26
CA LYS A 96 -3.82 -17.68 -10.36
C LYS A 96 -4.81 -17.58 -9.21
N PRO A 97 -6.13 -17.54 -9.46
CA PRO A 97 -7.13 -17.44 -8.39
C PRO A 97 -7.07 -18.56 -7.35
N GLY A 98 -6.60 -19.74 -7.74
CA GLY A 98 -6.43 -20.90 -6.87
C GLY A 98 -5.08 -20.98 -6.14
N GLN A 99 -4.23 -19.97 -6.25
CA GLN A 99 -2.94 -19.96 -5.58
C GLN A 99 -3.12 -19.86 -4.07
N ILE A 100 -2.43 -20.74 -3.33
CA ILE A 100 -2.49 -20.82 -1.88
C ILE A 100 -1.57 -19.78 -1.26
N LEU A 101 -2.06 -19.14 -0.21
CA LEU A 101 -1.36 -18.15 0.60
C LEU A 101 -0.61 -18.84 1.74
N GLU A 102 0.63 -18.45 1.96
CA GLU A 102 1.54 -19.03 2.95
C GLU A 102 2.10 -17.95 3.88
N GLU A 103 2.85 -18.39 4.87
CA GLU A 103 3.61 -17.49 5.76
C GLU A 103 4.61 -16.67 4.94
N ASP A 104 4.81 -15.41 5.33
CA ASP A 104 5.66 -14.42 4.67
C ASP A 104 5.21 -13.98 3.28
N ASP A 105 4.06 -14.45 2.79
CA ASP A 105 3.48 -13.93 1.56
C ASP A 105 2.95 -12.50 1.76
N ALA A 106 3.01 -11.70 0.70
CA ALA A 106 2.36 -10.40 0.64
C ALA A 106 1.60 -10.25 -0.69
N ILE A 107 0.50 -9.52 -0.63
CA ILE A 107 -0.27 -9.14 -1.81
C ILE A 107 -0.02 -7.68 -2.15
N VAL A 108 0.12 -7.38 -3.43
CA VAL A 108 0.14 -6.00 -3.93
C VAL A 108 -1.21 -5.72 -4.56
N VAL A 109 -1.90 -4.73 -4.02
CA VAL A 109 -3.25 -4.35 -4.43
C VAL A 109 -3.31 -2.90 -4.88
N MET A 110 -4.26 -2.60 -5.76
CA MET A 110 -4.59 -1.24 -6.18
C MET A 110 -6.06 -0.95 -5.85
N GLY A 111 -6.32 0.24 -5.33
CA GLY A 111 -7.65 0.74 -5.03
C GLY A 111 -7.60 2.07 -4.30
N ARG A 112 -8.72 2.50 -3.73
CA ARG A 112 -8.75 3.70 -2.91
C ARG A 112 -8.03 3.46 -1.58
N PHE A 113 -7.35 4.48 -1.09
CA PHE A 113 -6.63 4.42 0.19
C PHE A 113 -7.51 3.90 1.33
N ASN A 114 -8.72 4.45 1.48
CA ASN A 114 -9.64 4.04 2.54
C ASN A 114 -10.10 2.57 2.41
N ASP A 115 -10.20 2.05 1.20
CA ASP A 115 -10.59 0.66 0.96
C ASP A 115 -9.44 -0.30 1.29
N ALA A 116 -8.22 0.07 0.94
CA ALA A 116 -7.02 -0.70 1.30
C ALA A 116 -6.79 -0.72 2.82
N ASP A 117 -6.91 0.43 3.49
CA ASP A 117 -6.81 0.54 4.96
C ASP A 117 -7.90 -0.28 5.67
N ARG A 118 -9.14 -0.20 5.18
CA ARG A 118 -10.26 -0.98 5.72
C ARG A 118 -10.04 -2.49 5.55
N PHE A 119 -9.55 -2.92 4.40
CA PHE A 119 -9.24 -4.32 4.13
C PHE A 119 -8.13 -4.80 5.07
N GLU A 120 -7.03 -4.07 5.17
CA GLU A 120 -5.90 -4.41 6.04
C GLU A 120 -6.35 -4.57 7.50
N ARG A 121 -7.04 -3.58 8.05
CA ARG A 121 -7.48 -3.58 9.45
C ARG A 121 -8.52 -4.64 9.76
N LYS A 122 -9.50 -4.85 8.89
CA LYS A 122 -10.62 -5.76 9.16
C LYS A 122 -10.32 -7.21 8.80
N ILE A 123 -9.48 -7.42 7.82
CA ILE A 123 -9.26 -8.74 7.24
C ILE A 123 -7.88 -9.27 7.61
N MET A 124 -6.82 -8.50 7.39
CA MET A 124 -5.46 -8.99 7.57
C MET A 124 -4.94 -8.90 9.02
N ASN A 125 -5.47 -7.99 9.83
CA ASN A 125 -5.10 -7.83 11.25
C ASN A 125 -6.00 -8.60 12.23
N ARG A 126 -6.89 -9.45 11.77
CA ARG A 126 -7.58 -10.39 12.65
C ARG A 126 -6.59 -11.42 13.16
N GLU A 127 -6.40 -11.42 14.45
CA GLU A 127 -5.67 -12.47 15.15
C GLU A 127 -6.52 -13.73 15.33
#